data_3a289c9b59dd88fd6a34e11be04ea8b8
#
_entry.id   3a289c9b59dd88fd6a34e11be04ea8b8
#
_cell.length_a   1.000
_cell.length_b   1.000
_cell.length_c   1.000
_cell.angle_alpha   90.00
_cell.angle_beta   90.00
_cell.angle_gamma   90.00
#
_symmetry.space_group_name_H-M   'P 1'
#
loop_
_entity.id
_entity.type
_entity.pdbx_description
1 polymer ?
#
loop_
_entity_poly.entity_id
_entity_poly.type
_entity_poly.pdbx_seq_one_letter_code
_entity_poly.pdbx_strand_id
1 'polypeptide(L)'
;MEELHDESLFSTYLKAHELENVFHQKLISHVSLWRYEQGELICSKGDQREHLYLLVKGKLKIFTTTKEGKTFILCFKHPLEAIGDIEYVQQTDMVNTVEAVTEVHMLRISHQALMRHAKDDPRVLTFLLKGITNKFYTKSNDLSFHLLYPVEVRLASYLLSVLTGDNSASALRLTDSASLIGTSYRHINRVIQQFCEKGLIERRRGKITILDREGLLEIAERNIYE
;
A
#
# COMPACT_ATOMS: atom_id res chain seq x y z
N MET A 1 -2.42 5.84 18.57
CA MET A 1 -1.01 6.09 18.16
C MET A 1 -0.17 6.41 19.36
N GLU A 2 1.07 5.93 19.42
CA GLU A 2 1.98 6.06 20.56
C GLU A 2 3.42 6.20 20.07
N GLU A 3 4.19 7.11 20.65
CA GLU A 3 5.63 7.21 20.38
C GLU A 3 6.39 6.14 21.18
N LEU A 4 7.26 5.39 20.51
CA LEU A 4 8.07 4.34 21.12
C LEU A 4 9.48 4.89 21.42
N HIS A 5 9.86 4.87 22.70
CA HIS A 5 11.20 5.28 23.16
C HIS A 5 12.13 4.05 23.31
N ASP A 6 12.15 3.17 22.29
CA ASP A 6 13.00 1.97 22.23
C ASP A 6 14.14 2.17 21.24
N GLU A 7 15.30 2.57 21.76
CA GLU A 7 16.50 2.81 20.94
C GLU A 7 17.00 1.54 20.22
N SER A 8 16.82 0.37 20.83
CA SER A 8 17.24 -0.91 20.22
C SER A 8 16.37 -1.24 19.00
N LEU A 9 15.06 -1.12 19.16
CA LEU A 9 14.10 -1.34 18.07
C LEU A 9 14.26 -0.30 16.96
N PHE A 10 14.45 0.97 17.32
CA PHE A 10 14.73 2.06 16.38
C PHE A 10 15.97 1.78 15.54
N SER A 11 17.09 1.43 16.20
CA SER A 11 18.35 1.08 15.50
C SER A 11 18.18 -0.15 14.59
N THR A 12 17.41 -1.15 15.04
CA THR A 12 17.10 -2.34 14.24
C THR A 12 16.40 -1.98 12.94
N TYR A 13 15.39 -1.08 12.98
CA TYR A 13 14.71 -0.65 11.76
C TYR A 13 15.59 0.19 10.84
N LEU A 14 16.41 1.09 11.39
CA LEU A 14 17.35 1.86 10.56
C LEU A 14 18.29 0.94 9.77
N LYS A 15 18.83 -0.09 10.42
CA LYS A 15 19.74 -1.08 9.80
C LYS A 15 19.01 -2.00 8.81
N ALA A 16 17.87 -2.56 9.22
CA ALA A 16 17.10 -3.49 8.38
C ALA A 16 16.67 -2.88 7.04
N HIS A 17 16.45 -1.57 7.01
CA HIS A 17 16.05 -0.83 5.81
C HIS A 17 17.15 0.06 5.23
N GLU A 18 18.40 -0.11 5.68
CA GLU A 18 19.59 0.64 5.23
C GLU A 18 19.42 2.18 5.29
N LEU A 19 18.58 2.66 6.20
CA LEU A 19 18.27 4.08 6.33
C LEU A 19 19.44 4.90 6.88
N GLU A 20 20.41 4.27 7.56
CA GLU A 20 21.67 4.90 7.98
C GLU A 20 22.50 5.38 6.78
N ASN A 21 22.35 4.75 5.60
CA ASN A 21 22.99 5.17 4.36
C ASN A 21 22.27 6.34 3.68
N VAL A 22 20.98 6.53 4.01
CA VAL A 22 20.14 7.60 3.45
C VAL A 22 20.20 8.83 4.34
N PHE A 23 20.02 8.65 5.66
CA PHE A 23 19.93 9.73 6.62
C PHE A 23 21.24 9.90 7.39
N HIS A 24 21.82 11.09 7.30
CA HIS A 24 23.00 11.40 8.14
C HIS A 24 22.61 11.60 9.62
N GLN A 25 23.57 11.48 10.52
CA GLN A 25 23.36 11.48 11.96
C GLN A 25 22.54 12.68 12.50
N LYS A 26 22.75 13.88 11.93
CA LYS A 26 21.98 15.08 12.31
C LYS A 26 20.50 14.98 11.94
N LEU A 27 20.14 14.25 10.88
CA LEU A 27 18.74 14.03 10.53
C LEU A 27 18.15 12.91 11.40
N ILE A 28 18.92 11.84 11.66
CA ILE A 28 18.50 10.71 12.49
C ILE A 28 18.07 11.18 13.89
N SER A 29 18.75 12.18 14.48
CA SER A 29 18.35 12.74 15.79
C SER A 29 16.99 13.46 15.80
N HIS A 30 16.38 13.66 14.62
CA HIS A 30 15.03 14.23 14.46
C HIS A 30 14.01 13.21 13.98
N VAL A 31 14.38 11.92 13.97
CA VAL A 31 13.49 10.82 13.62
C VAL A 31 12.93 10.21 14.89
N SER A 32 11.62 10.04 14.95
CA SER A 32 10.93 9.34 16.04
C SER A 32 10.27 8.07 15.53
N LEU A 33 10.14 7.06 16.40
CA LEU A 33 9.48 5.79 16.11
C LEU A 33 8.08 5.80 16.73
N TRP A 34 7.07 5.49 15.93
CA TRP A 34 5.66 5.51 16.31
C TRP A 34 4.99 4.18 16.04
N ARG A 35 4.10 3.76 16.95
CA ARG A 35 3.20 2.62 16.80
C ARG A 35 1.79 3.10 16.56
N TYR A 36 1.11 2.44 15.62
CA TYR A 36 -0.31 2.60 15.34
C TYR A 36 -0.98 1.24 15.41
N GLU A 37 -2.09 1.18 16.11
CA GLU A 37 -2.94 -0.02 16.19
C GLU A 37 -3.75 -0.18 14.91
N GLN A 38 -4.26 -1.40 14.68
CA GLN A 38 -5.14 -1.69 13.55
C GLN A 38 -6.36 -0.74 13.53
N GLY A 39 -6.62 -0.13 12.38
CA GLY A 39 -7.72 0.81 12.15
C GLY A 39 -7.38 2.27 12.49
N GLU A 40 -6.23 2.56 13.10
CA GLU A 40 -5.81 3.94 13.32
C GLU A 40 -5.37 4.63 12.02
N LEU A 41 -5.67 5.92 11.92
CA LEU A 41 -5.24 6.75 10.80
C LEU A 41 -3.83 7.28 11.05
N ILE A 42 -2.98 7.17 10.04
CA ILE A 42 -1.65 7.80 10.01
C ILE A 42 -1.82 9.26 9.61
N CYS A 43 -2.65 9.52 8.59
CA CYS A 43 -3.02 10.85 8.13
C CYS A 43 -4.34 10.77 7.36
N SER A 44 -5.03 11.90 7.25
CA SER A 44 -6.27 12.05 6.48
C SER A 44 -6.04 12.98 5.29
N LYS A 45 -6.79 12.74 4.21
CA LYS A 45 -6.79 13.66 3.06
C LYS A 45 -7.18 15.07 3.49
N GLY A 46 -6.34 16.05 3.14
CA GLY A 46 -6.51 17.45 3.49
C GLY A 46 -5.85 17.85 4.82
N ASP A 47 -5.26 16.91 5.57
CA ASP A 47 -4.44 17.27 6.72
C ASP A 47 -3.21 18.07 6.27
N GLN A 48 -2.76 18.99 7.12
CA GLN A 48 -1.53 19.73 6.85
C GLN A 48 -0.33 18.79 6.74
N ARG A 49 0.53 19.05 5.76
CA ARG A 49 1.77 18.31 5.56
C ARG A 49 2.80 18.64 6.63
N GLU A 50 2.87 17.89 7.67
CA GLU A 50 3.84 18.13 8.74
C GLU A 50 5.01 17.16 8.71
N HIS A 51 4.80 15.94 8.26
CA HIS A 51 5.75 14.85 8.42
C HIS A 51 5.87 13.96 7.19
N LEU A 52 7.10 13.47 7.00
CA LEU A 52 7.39 12.28 6.22
C LEU A 52 7.31 11.07 7.16
N TYR A 53 6.58 10.05 6.75
CA TYR A 53 6.45 8.78 7.48
C TYR A 53 7.06 7.67 6.66
N LEU A 54 7.85 6.79 7.28
CA LEU A 54 8.39 5.59 6.66
C LEU A 54 7.82 4.37 7.36
N LEU A 55 7.06 3.55 6.62
CA LEU A 55 6.54 2.28 7.12
C LEU A 55 7.70 1.29 7.27
N VAL A 56 7.95 0.82 8.49
CA VAL A 56 9.04 -0.13 8.80
C VAL A 56 8.52 -1.48 9.31
N LYS A 57 7.25 -1.57 9.72
CA LYS A 57 6.57 -2.83 10.09
C LYS A 57 5.09 -2.74 9.80
N GLY A 58 4.49 -3.85 9.36
CA GLY A 58 3.05 -4.01 9.21
C GLY A 58 2.54 -3.67 7.81
N LYS A 59 1.25 -3.33 7.71
CA LYS A 59 0.55 -3.10 6.44
C LYS A 59 -0.35 -1.87 6.51
N LEU A 60 -0.25 -1.01 5.51
CA LEU A 60 -1.10 0.17 5.35
C LEU A 60 -2.12 -0.02 4.23
N LYS A 61 -3.23 0.70 4.35
CA LYS A 61 -4.22 0.92 3.30
C LYS A 61 -4.24 2.40 2.94
N ILE A 62 -4.05 2.71 1.66
CA ILE A 62 -4.16 4.07 1.14
C ILE A 62 -5.47 4.17 0.36
N PHE A 63 -6.28 5.15 0.70
CA PHE A 63 -7.58 5.34 0.07
C PHE A 63 -7.94 6.83 -0.06
N THR A 64 -8.89 7.12 -0.91
CA THR A 64 -9.51 8.44 -1.02
C THR A 64 -11.02 8.31 -0.88
N THR A 65 -11.66 9.37 -0.41
CA THR A 65 -13.11 9.44 -0.28
C THR A 65 -13.62 10.56 -1.18
N THR A 66 -14.65 10.27 -1.98
CA THR A 66 -15.29 11.28 -2.82
C THR A 66 -16.16 12.21 -1.97
N LYS A 67 -16.61 13.33 -2.55
CA LYS A 67 -17.53 14.27 -1.89
C LYS A 67 -18.86 13.61 -1.46
N GLU A 68 -19.27 12.57 -2.18
CA GLU A 68 -20.47 11.77 -1.90
C GLU A 68 -20.24 10.67 -0.85
N GLY A 69 -19.08 10.64 -0.20
CA GLY A 69 -18.73 9.67 0.85
C GLY A 69 -18.33 8.28 0.36
N LYS A 70 -18.15 8.09 -0.96
CA LYS A 70 -17.68 6.81 -1.50
C LYS A 70 -16.16 6.67 -1.30
N THR A 71 -15.75 5.64 -0.60
CA THR A 71 -14.34 5.31 -0.39
C THR A 71 -13.81 4.46 -1.55
N PHE A 72 -12.65 4.83 -2.07
CA PHE A 72 -11.94 4.10 -3.11
C PHE A 72 -10.53 3.76 -2.61
N ILE A 73 -10.23 2.46 -2.48
CA ILE A 73 -8.91 1.98 -2.07
C ILE A 73 -7.97 2.06 -3.28
N LEU A 74 -6.89 2.80 -3.09
CA LEU A 74 -5.86 3.00 -4.12
C LEU A 74 -4.84 1.88 -4.12
N CYS A 75 -4.40 1.44 -2.94
CA CYS A 75 -3.45 0.34 -2.78
C CYS A 75 -3.29 -0.05 -1.31
N PHE A 76 -2.66 -1.21 -1.11
CA PHE A 76 -2.03 -1.60 0.15
C PHE A 76 -0.52 -1.43 0.04
N LYS A 77 0.14 -1.15 1.17
CA LYS A 77 1.58 -0.94 1.24
C LYS A 77 2.21 -1.75 2.37
N HIS A 78 3.42 -2.20 2.09
CA HIS A 78 4.29 -2.96 3.00
C HIS A 78 5.61 -2.19 3.19
N PRO A 79 6.46 -2.53 4.17
CA PRO A 79 7.81 -1.97 4.29
C PRO A 79 8.70 -2.24 3.05
N LEU A 80 9.56 -1.34 2.63
CA LEU A 80 9.66 0.04 3.07
C LEU A 80 8.80 0.93 2.16
N GLU A 81 7.90 1.74 2.75
CA GLU A 81 7.10 2.70 1.98
C GLU A 81 7.15 4.07 2.65
N ALA A 82 7.33 5.12 1.86
CA ALA A 82 7.26 6.50 2.32
C ALA A 82 5.84 7.06 2.15
N ILE A 83 5.34 7.82 3.12
CA ILE A 83 4.08 8.57 3.08
C ILE A 83 4.39 10.02 3.41
N GLY A 84 3.80 10.96 2.66
CA GLY A 84 4.10 12.40 2.80
C GLY A 84 5.28 12.87 1.93
N ASP A 85 5.87 11.99 1.14
CA ASP A 85 6.97 12.30 0.22
C ASP A 85 6.51 13.18 -0.97
N ILE A 86 5.37 12.87 -1.56
CA ILE A 86 4.76 13.67 -2.63
C ILE A 86 4.39 15.04 -2.08
N GLU A 87 3.73 15.08 -0.93
CA GLU A 87 3.27 16.29 -0.25
C GLU A 87 4.46 17.17 0.17
N TYR A 88 5.57 16.55 0.60
CA TYR A 88 6.82 17.27 0.89
C TYR A 88 7.39 17.96 -0.36
N VAL A 89 7.46 17.23 -1.48
CA VAL A 89 8.02 17.76 -2.73
C VAL A 89 7.10 18.79 -3.39
N GLN A 90 5.79 18.47 -3.46
CA GLN A 90 4.79 19.35 -4.12
C GLN A 90 4.32 20.51 -3.23
N GLN A 91 4.68 20.52 -1.95
CA GLN A 91 4.26 21.53 -0.98
C GLN A 91 2.72 21.64 -0.88
N THR A 92 2.03 20.50 -0.92
CA THR A 92 0.56 20.38 -0.81
C THR A 92 0.17 19.66 0.48
N ASP A 93 -1.08 19.82 0.90
CA ASP A 93 -1.66 19.03 1.98
C ASP A 93 -1.79 17.56 1.59
N MET A 94 -2.06 16.67 2.58
CA MET A 94 -2.14 15.22 2.37
C MET A 94 -3.17 14.89 1.28
N VAL A 95 -2.73 14.24 0.21
CA VAL A 95 -3.58 13.94 -0.96
C VAL A 95 -4.49 12.73 -0.75
N ASN A 96 -4.13 11.85 0.18
CA ASN A 96 -4.87 10.62 0.47
C ASN A 96 -5.00 10.40 1.97
N THR A 97 -5.96 9.54 2.36
CA THR A 97 -6.07 9.00 3.71
C THR A 97 -5.30 7.69 3.81
N VAL A 98 -4.57 7.51 4.92
CA VAL A 98 -3.75 6.33 5.19
C VAL A 98 -4.14 5.73 6.53
N GLU A 99 -4.45 4.42 6.53
CA GLU A 99 -4.94 3.67 7.69
C GLU A 99 -4.09 2.41 7.92
N ALA A 100 -3.83 2.09 9.16
CA ALA A 100 -3.18 0.86 9.59
C ALA A 100 -4.10 -0.35 9.41
N VAL A 101 -3.70 -1.34 8.60
CA VAL A 101 -4.45 -2.60 8.39
C VAL A 101 -4.11 -3.64 9.45
N THR A 102 -2.89 -3.62 9.93
CA THR A 102 -2.38 -4.37 11.08
C THR A 102 -1.79 -3.39 12.07
N GLU A 103 -1.25 -3.82 13.20
CA GLU A 103 -0.31 -2.98 13.94
C GLU A 103 0.84 -2.59 13.02
N VAL A 104 1.17 -1.30 12.97
CA VAL A 104 2.26 -0.77 12.16
C VAL A 104 3.25 0.05 12.99
N HIS A 105 4.52 -0.01 12.60
CA HIS A 105 5.55 0.89 13.09
C HIS A 105 5.98 1.84 11.97
N MET A 106 6.05 3.13 12.31
CA MET A 106 6.41 4.20 11.39
C MET A 106 7.58 5.01 11.95
N LEU A 107 8.60 5.25 11.14
CA LEU A 107 9.56 6.32 11.42
C LEU A 107 8.95 7.64 10.95
N ARG A 108 9.02 8.66 11.78
CA ARG A 108 8.40 9.97 11.53
C ARG A 108 9.47 11.05 11.55
N ILE A 109 9.49 11.88 10.51
CA ILE A 109 10.45 12.98 10.36
C ILE A 109 9.65 14.24 10.02
N SER A 110 9.81 15.33 10.76
CA SER A 110 9.12 16.57 10.41
C SER A 110 9.65 17.15 9.10
N HIS A 111 8.75 17.69 8.27
CA HIS A 111 9.16 18.42 7.05
C HIS A 111 10.11 19.58 7.36
N GLN A 112 9.97 20.21 8.53
CA GLN A 112 10.88 21.24 8.99
C GLN A 112 12.31 20.70 9.21
N ALA A 113 12.45 19.51 9.80
CA ALA A 113 13.75 18.87 9.99
C ALA A 113 14.38 18.47 8.65
N LEU A 114 13.57 17.92 7.71
CA LEU A 114 14.03 17.61 6.35
C LEU A 114 14.53 18.88 5.64
N MET A 115 13.77 19.97 5.67
CA MET A 115 14.15 21.24 5.06
C MET A 115 15.42 21.82 5.67
N ARG A 116 15.59 21.72 7.00
CA ARG A 116 16.75 22.28 7.71
C ARG A 116 18.02 21.45 7.53
N HIS A 117 17.89 20.12 7.51
CA HIS A 117 19.04 19.23 7.61
C HIS A 117 19.30 18.37 6.37
N ALA A 118 18.35 18.25 5.45
CA ALA A 118 18.45 17.33 4.32
C ALA A 118 17.99 17.90 2.98
N LYS A 119 17.67 19.19 2.90
CA LYS A 119 17.15 19.84 1.68
C LYS A 119 18.03 19.61 0.45
N ASP A 120 19.34 19.69 0.62
CA ASP A 120 20.31 19.54 -0.47
C ASP A 120 21.17 18.26 -0.33
N ASP A 121 20.77 17.31 0.55
CA ASP A 121 21.49 16.04 0.69
C ASP A 121 21.13 15.10 -0.48
N PRO A 122 22.09 14.76 -1.37
CA PRO A 122 21.83 13.94 -2.55
C PRO A 122 21.29 12.55 -2.21
N ARG A 123 21.62 12.00 -1.03
CA ARG A 123 21.16 10.67 -0.60
C ARG A 123 19.66 10.70 -0.31
N VAL A 124 19.21 11.72 0.44
CA VAL A 124 17.79 11.91 0.77
C VAL A 124 16.99 12.25 -0.49
N LEU A 125 17.51 13.13 -1.33
CA LEU A 125 16.87 13.47 -2.61
C LEU A 125 16.75 12.25 -3.53
N THR A 126 17.80 11.45 -3.63
CA THR A 126 17.79 10.19 -4.41
C THR A 126 16.78 9.18 -3.85
N PHE A 127 16.70 9.05 -2.52
CA PHE A 127 15.74 8.17 -1.86
C PHE A 127 14.29 8.60 -2.20
N LEU A 128 13.96 9.88 -2.04
CA LEU A 128 12.63 10.42 -2.37
C LEU A 128 12.32 10.26 -3.86
N LEU A 129 13.27 10.59 -4.73
CA LEU A 129 13.10 10.45 -6.18
C LEU A 129 12.83 9.00 -6.59
N LYS A 130 13.60 8.04 -6.08
CA LYS A 130 13.37 6.61 -6.31
C LYS A 130 11.99 6.16 -5.82
N GLY A 131 11.59 6.59 -4.62
CA GLY A 131 10.26 6.28 -4.06
C GLY A 131 9.14 6.80 -4.95
N ILE A 132 9.18 8.08 -5.31
CA ILE A 132 8.15 8.73 -6.13
C ILE A 132 8.10 8.14 -7.56
N THR A 133 9.25 7.94 -8.19
CA THR A 133 9.30 7.35 -9.54
C THR A 133 8.82 5.90 -9.56
N ASN A 134 9.12 5.11 -8.52
CA ASN A 134 8.58 3.76 -8.39
C ASN A 134 7.05 3.76 -8.22
N LYS A 135 6.51 4.69 -7.40
CA LYS A 135 5.05 4.89 -7.28
C LYS A 135 4.42 5.24 -8.62
N PHE A 136 5.03 6.15 -9.37
CA PHE A 136 4.56 6.54 -10.69
C PHE A 136 4.58 5.36 -11.68
N TYR A 137 5.68 4.62 -11.73
CA TYR A 137 5.83 3.44 -12.59
C TYR A 137 4.75 2.39 -12.29
N THR A 138 4.58 2.05 -11.01
CA THR A 138 3.55 1.09 -10.58
C THR A 138 2.15 1.57 -10.96
N LYS A 139 1.82 2.85 -10.68
CA LYS A 139 0.49 3.40 -11.00
C LYS A 139 0.24 3.50 -12.50
N SER A 140 1.26 3.77 -13.30
CA SER A 140 1.15 3.76 -14.77
C SER A 140 0.83 2.37 -15.32
N ASN A 141 1.49 1.35 -14.77
CA ASN A 141 1.23 -0.05 -15.12
C ASN A 141 -0.17 -0.49 -14.68
N ASP A 142 -0.57 -0.19 -13.43
CA ASP A 142 -1.91 -0.48 -12.92
C ASP A 142 -2.99 0.14 -13.82
N LEU A 143 -2.83 1.43 -14.19
CA LEU A 143 -3.77 2.14 -15.05
C LEU A 143 -3.88 1.47 -16.43
N SER A 144 -2.74 1.16 -17.05
CA SER A 144 -2.70 0.48 -18.33
C SER A 144 -3.43 -0.87 -18.27
N PHE A 145 -3.20 -1.64 -17.21
CA PHE A 145 -3.88 -2.92 -16.98
C PHE A 145 -5.39 -2.75 -16.79
N HIS A 146 -5.81 -1.75 -16.02
CA HIS A 146 -7.23 -1.48 -15.81
C HIS A 146 -7.96 -1.04 -17.09
N LEU A 147 -7.27 -0.35 -18.00
CA LEU A 147 -7.84 0.10 -19.26
C LEU A 147 -7.85 -0.96 -20.36
N LEU A 148 -6.83 -1.81 -20.40
CA LEU A 148 -6.61 -2.74 -21.51
C LEU A 148 -7.22 -4.13 -21.27
N TYR A 149 -7.38 -4.57 -20.02
CA TYR A 149 -7.80 -5.94 -19.72
C TYR A 149 -9.22 -6.01 -19.13
N PRO A 150 -10.00 -7.05 -19.52
CA PRO A 150 -11.32 -7.32 -18.96
C PRO A 150 -11.27 -7.57 -17.44
N VAL A 151 -12.43 -7.44 -16.77
CA VAL A 151 -12.53 -7.65 -15.31
C VAL A 151 -12.17 -9.07 -14.92
N GLU A 152 -12.49 -10.04 -15.77
CA GLU A 152 -12.18 -11.46 -15.60
C GLU A 152 -10.67 -11.70 -15.48
N VAL A 153 -9.88 -11.12 -16.38
CA VAL A 153 -8.41 -11.18 -16.39
C VAL A 153 -7.85 -10.54 -15.13
N ARG A 154 -8.33 -9.33 -14.80
CA ARG A 154 -7.89 -8.59 -13.62
C ARG A 154 -8.22 -9.31 -12.31
N LEU A 155 -9.40 -9.94 -12.22
CA LEU A 155 -9.78 -10.73 -11.06
C LEU A 155 -8.94 -12.01 -10.93
N ALA A 156 -8.69 -12.71 -12.03
CA ALA A 156 -7.87 -13.92 -12.04
C ALA A 156 -6.44 -13.60 -11.55
N SER A 157 -5.80 -12.56 -12.12
CA SER A 157 -4.48 -12.09 -11.71
C SER A 157 -4.46 -11.70 -10.21
N TYR A 158 -5.46 -10.96 -9.76
CA TYR A 158 -5.58 -10.57 -8.35
C TYR A 158 -5.69 -11.78 -7.41
N LEU A 159 -6.55 -12.76 -7.73
CA LEU A 159 -6.70 -13.97 -6.92
C LEU A 159 -5.40 -14.77 -6.85
N LEU A 160 -4.69 -14.90 -7.96
CA LEU A 160 -3.41 -15.60 -8.04
C LEU A 160 -2.33 -14.93 -7.19
N SER A 161 -2.31 -13.58 -7.12
CA SER A 161 -1.32 -12.83 -6.33
C SER A 161 -1.59 -12.86 -4.83
N VAL A 162 -2.87 -12.86 -4.42
CA VAL A 162 -3.25 -12.81 -3.00
C VAL A 162 -3.35 -14.20 -2.38
N LEU A 163 -3.71 -15.21 -3.16
CA LEU A 163 -3.88 -16.59 -2.72
C LEU A 163 -2.65 -17.43 -3.11
N THR A 164 -1.48 -17.05 -2.57
CA THR A 164 -0.21 -17.79 -2.75
C THR A 164 -0.08 -18.86 -1.67
N GLY A 165 -0.07 -20.13 -2.06
CA GLY A 165 0.10 -21.31 -1.19
C GLY A 165 -1.13 -22.21 -1.09
N ASP A 166 -0.90 -23.45 -0.64
CA ASP A 166 -1.92 -24.44 -0.47
C ASP A 166 -2.96 -24.03 0.59
N ASN A 167 -4.21 -23.84 0.17
CA ASN A 167 -5.40 -23.61 1.02
C ASN A 167 -5.55 -22.29 1.75
N SER A 168 -4.92 -21.21 1.37
CA SER A 168 -5.21 -19.94 2.01
C SER A 168 -6.53 -19.33 1.52
N ALA A 169 -7.63 -19.73 2.15
CA ALA A 169 -8.89 -19.01 2.05
C ALA A 169 -8.76 -17.69 2.81
N SER A 170 -8.28 -16.65 2.15
CA SER A 170 -8.32 -15.31 2.74
C SER A 170 -9.76 -14.80 2.74
N ALA A 171 -10.20 -14.22 3.86
CA ALA A 171 -11.45 -13.47 3.90
C ALA A 171 -11.24 -12.16 3.11
N LEU A 172 -11.31 -12.26 1.77
CA LEU A 172 -11.23 -11.11 0.89
C LEU A 172 -12.49 -10.26 1.11
N ARG A 173 -12.31 -9.04 1.57
CA ARG A 173 -13.40 -8.07 1.53
C ARG A 173 -13.64 -7.71 0.06
N LEU A 174 -14.67 -8.28 -0.54
CA LEU A 174 -14.97 -8.10 -1.97
C LEU A 174 -15.19 -6.63 -2.35
N THR A 175 -15.59 -5.78 -1.41
CA THR A 175 -15.68 -4.33 -1.62
C THR A 175 -14.30 -3.72 -1.88
N ASP A 176 -13.30 -4.13 -1.10
CA ASP A 176 -11.92 -3.67 -1.23
C ASP A 176 -11.30 -4.20 -2.51
N SER A 177 -11.55 -5.48 -2.82
CA SER A 177 -11.11 -6.12 -4.07
C SER A 177 -11.73 -5.45 -5.30
N ALA A 178 -13.03 -5.08 -5.25
CA ALA A 178 -13.69 -4.38 -6.34
C ALA A 178 -13.05 -3.01 -6.63
N SER A 179 -12.70 -2.28 -5.56
CA SER A 179 -11.99 -1.01 -5.68
C SER A 179 -10.60 -1.18 -6.30
N LEU A 180 -9.82 -2.16 -5.82
CA LEU A 180 -8.48 -2.44 -6.35
C LEU A 180 -8.49 -2.88 -7.82
N ILE A 181 -9.46 -3.72 -8.20
CA ILE A 181 -9.63 -4.21 -9.58
C ILE A 181 -10.23 -3.13 -10.49
N GLY A 182 -10.70 -2.02 -9.95
CA GLY A 182 -11.30 -0.93 -10.72
C GLY A 182 -12.65 -1.31 -11.32
N THR A 183 -13.53 -1.96 -10.52
CA THR A 183 -14.86 -2.39 -10.96
C THR A 183 -15.91 -2.23 -9.85
N SER A 184 -17.19 -2.45 -10.16
CA SER A 184 -18.24 -2.42 -9.16
C SER A 184 -18.33 -3.74 -8.39
N TYR A 185 -18.76 -3.68 -7.12
CA TYR A 185 -19.06 -4.86 -6.30
C TYR A 185 -20.03 -5.85 -7.00
N ARG A 186 -21.03 -5.31 -7.71
CA ARG A 186 -21.99 -6.13 -8.48
C ARG A 186 -21.30 -6.90 -9.60
N HIS A 187 -20.40 -6.25 -10.32
CA HIS A 187 -19.67 -6.87 -11.43
C HIS A 187 -18.69 -7.93 -10.94
N ILE A 188 -17.90 -7.65 -9.90
CA ILE A 188 -16.96 -8.63 -9.35
C ILE A 188 -17.69 -9.88 -8.84
N ASN A 189 -18.85 -9.73 -8.17
CA ASN A 189 -19.65 -10.88 -7.74
C ASN A 189 -20.13 -11.74 -8.90
N ARG A 190 -20.52 -11.14 -10.02
CA ARG A 190 -20.92 -11.87 -11.23
C ARG A 190 -19.75 -12.67 -11.78
N VAL A 191 -18.56 -12.09 -11.86
CA VAL A 191 -17.36 -12.79 -12.35
C VAL A 191 -16.94 -13.91 -11.39
N ILE A 192 -16.99 -13.69 -10.09
CA ILE A 192 -16.74 -14.75 -9.09
C ILE A 192 -17.71 -15.92 -9.27
N GLN A 193 -19.00 -15.66 -9.50
CA GLN A 193 -19.97 -16.70 -9.76
C GLN A 193 -19.62 -17.49 -11.02
N GLN A 194 -19.25 -16.81 -12.11
CA GLN A 194 -18.79 -17.47 -13.34
C GLN A 194 -17.54 -18.34 -13.10
N PHE A 195 -16.60 -17.89 -12.28
CA PHE A 195 -15.42 -18.68 -11.93
C PHE A 195 -15.78 -19.92 -11.08
N CYS A 196 -16.75 -19.80 -10.17
CA CYS A 196 -17.28 -20.95 -9.43
C CYS A 196 -17.98 -21.96 -10.35
N GLU A 197 -18.81 -21.49 -11.27
CA GLU A 197 -19.51 -22.34 -12.26
C GLU A 197 -18.54 -23.10 -13.19
N LYS A 198 -17.39 -22.49 -13.50
CA LYS A 198 -16.31 -23.13 -14.28
C LYS A 198 -15.41 -24.03 -13.44
N GLY A 199 -15.61 -24.15 -12.15
CA GLY A 199 -14.78 -24.95 -11.26
C GLY A 199 -13.39 -24.37 -10.97
N LEU A 200 -13.12 -23.10 -11.32
CA LEU A 200 -11.83 -22.46 -11.11
C LEU A 200 -11.58 -22.10 -9.65
N ILE A 201 -12.65 -21.66 -8.96
CA ILE A 201 -12.62 -21.29 -7.55
C ILE A 201 -13.86 -21.83 -6.83
N GLU A 202 -13.77 -21.93 -5.51
CA GLU A 202 -14.90 -22.16 -4.62
C GLU A 202 -15.09 -20.97 -3.68
N ARG A 203 -16.35 -20.59 -3.44
CA ARG A 203 -16.71 -19.57 -2.45
C ARG A 203 -17.56 -20.17 -1.34
N ARG A 204 -17.00 -20.21 -0.11
CA ARG A 204 -17.72 -20.66 1.09
C ARG A 204 -17.61 -19.61 2.21
N ARG A 205 -18.74 -19.20 2.78
CA ARG A 205 -18.82 -18.26 3.92
C ARG A 205 -17.95 -16.99 3.76
N GLY A 206 -17.91 -16.43 2.55
CA GLY A 206 -17.12 -15.22 2.25
C GLY A 206 -15.62 -15.45 2.02
N LYS A 207 -15.16 -16.71 2.10
CA LYS A 207 -13.80 -17.11 1.74
C LYS A 207 -13.77 -17.62 0.29
N ILE A 208 -12.69 -17.33 -0.42
CA ILE A 208 -12.44 -17.82 -1.79
C ILE A 208 -11.25 -18.76 -1.74
N THR A 209 -11.40 -19.94 -2.36
CA THR A 209 -10.34 -20.95 -2.51
C THR A 209 -10.14 -21.21 -4.00
N ILE A 210 -8.90 -21.26 -4.46
CA ILE A 210 -8.57 -21.65 -5.83
C ILE A 210 -8.67 -23.18 -5.94
N LEU A 211 -9.46 -23.68 -6.89
CA LEU A 211 -9.59 -25.11 -7.20
C LEU A 211 -8.73 -25.50 -8.41
N ASP A 212 -8.69 -24.63 -9.41
CA ASP A 212 -7.89 -24.82 -10.63
C ASP A 212 -7.00 -23.60 -10.85
N ARG A 213 -5.74 -23.74 -10.45
CA ARG A 213 -4.75 -22.66 -10.56
C ARG A 213 -4.29 -22.47 -12.01
N GLU A 214 -4.18 -23.55 -12.77
CA GLU A 214 -3.75 -23.49 -14.16
C GLU A 214 -4.82 -22.81 -15.03
N GLY A 215 -6.09 -23.17 -14.85
CA GLY A 215 -7.20 -22.50 -15.53
C GLY A 215 -7.31 -21.01 -15.19
N LEU A 216 -6.98 -20.60 -13.96
CA LEU A 216 -6.90 -19.17 -13.62
C LEU A 216 -5.69 -18.48 -14.26
N LEU A 217 -4.54 -19.16 -14.39
CA LEU A 217 -3.35 -18.64 -15.08
C LEU A 217 -3.62 -18.41 -16.57
N GLU A 218 -4.32 -19.33 -17.21
CA GLU A 218 -4.75 -19.18 -18.63
C GLU A 218 -5.64 -17.94 -18.82
N ILE A 219 -6.55 -17.68 -17.86
CA ILE A 219 -7.40 -16.48 -17.92
C ILE A 219 -6.57 -15.22 -17.64
N ALA A 220 -5.63 -15.28 -16.72
CA ALA A 220 -4.84 -14.13 -16.32
C ALA A 220 -3.88 -13.65 -17.42
N GLU A 221 -3.56 -14.46 -18.41
CA GLU A 221 -2.60 -14.22 -19.51
C GLU A 221 -1.26 -13.63 -19.01
N ARG A 222 -1.33 -12.76 -18.03
CA ARG A 222 -0.19 -12.10 -17.39
C ARG A 222 -0.56 -11.69 -15.96
N ASN A 223 0.15 -12.23 -14.98
CA ASN A 223 0.02 -11.78 -13.60
C ASN A 223 0.86 -10.49 -13.40
N ILE A 224 0.20 -9.37 -13.13
CA ILE A 224 0.86 -8.06 -12.91
C ILE A 224 0.96 -7.66 -11.43
N TYR A 225 0.42 -8.48 -10.53
CA TYR A 225 0.46 -8.23 -9.08
C TYR A 225 1.64 -8.96 -8.38
N GLU A 226 2.53 -9.58 -9.17
CA GLU A 226 3.80 -10.16 -8.71
C GLU A 226 4.88 -9.10 -8.52
#